data_2e6cd21549eb45ac3af5fbbab41eb057
#
_entry.id   2e6cd21549eb45ac3af5fbbab41eb057
#
_cell.length_a   1.000
_cell.length_b   1.000
_cell.length_c   1.000
_cell.angle_alpha   90.00
_cell.angle_beta   90.00
_cell.angle_gamma   90.00
#
_symmetry.space_group_name_H-M   'P 1'
#
loop_
_entity.id
_entity.type
_entity.pdbx_description
1 polymer ?
#
loop_
_entity_poly.entity_id
_entity_poly.type
_entity_poly.pdbx_seq_one_letter_code
_entity_poly.pdbx_strand_id
1 'polypeptide(L)'
;FSSRLGFILISAGCAIGLGNVWRFPFITGLYGGASFVLIYLCFLLLLGLPIMVAEFAVGRASVRSAAKSFDVLEPAGTKWHLYKYGAIAGNVLLMMFYTTVSGWMLYYFYKMAVGGFVGLDAKGVGNVFGSLLNDPVTMAGNMIIIVLSCFGVCYLGVKAGVERITKNMMACLLLLMLILAINSITLPNSAAGLKYYLYPDFNRVLEHGIREVVFAAMG
;
A
#
# COMPACT_ATOMS: atom_id res chain seq x y z
N PHE A 1 -17.63 -10.86 10.71
CA PHE A 1 -16.34 -11.59 10.68
C PHE A 1 -16.47 -12.88 11.48
N SER A 2 -15.88 -13.95 10.97
CA SER A 2 -16.01 -15.29 11.56
C SER A 2 -15.12 -15.52 12.79
N SER A 3 -14.04 -14.73 12.95
CA SER A 3 -13.11 -14.85 14.08
C SER A 3 -12.33 -13.55 14.33
N ARG A 4 -11.76 -13.41 15.55
CA ARG A 4 -10.87 -12.27 15.90
C ARG A 4 -9.63 -12.24 15.02
N LEU A 5 -9.04 -13.39 14.73
CA LEU A 5 -7.89 -13.50 13.83
C LEU A 5 -8.26 -13.08 12.39
N GLY A 6 -9.44 -13.50 11.91
CA GLY A 6 -9.96 -13.07 10.61
C GLY A 6 -10.11 -11.55 10.50
N PHE A 7 -10.63 -10.91 11.56
CA PHE A 7 -10.72 -9.44 11.59
C PHE A 7 -9.35 -8.76 11.55
N ILE A 8 -8.39 -9.23 12.36
CA ILE A 8 -7.02 -8.67 12.38
C ILE A 8 -6.34 -8.82 11.01
N LEU A 9 -6.43 -10.01 10.40
CA LEU A 9 -5.80 -10.25 9.08
C LEU A 9 -6.44 -9.44 7.96
N ILE A 10 -7.76 -9.23 8.00
CA ILE A 10 -8.44 -8.38 7.02
C ILE A 10 -8.08 -6.91 7.23
N SER A 11 -8.06 -6.44 8.48
CA SER A 11 -7.64 -5.09 8.81
C SER A 11 -6.19 -4.83 8.40
N ALA A 12 -5.29 -5.80 8.65
CA ALA A 12 -3.92 -5.74 8.16
C ALA A 12 -3.86 -5.73 6.63
N GLY A 13 -4.69 -6.55 5.95
CA GLY A 13 -4.77 -6.58 4.49
C GLY A 13 -5.28 -5.28 3.87
N CYS A 14 -6.17 -4.57 4.56
CA CYS A 14 -6.59 -3.23 4.16
C CYS A 14 -5.51 -2.17 4.41
N ALA A 15 -4.70 -2.34 5.45
CA ALA A 15 -3.63 -1.41 5.83
C ALA A 15 -2.34 -1.62 5.02
N ILE A 16 -1.98 -2.88 4.70
CA ILE A 16 -0.77 -3.22 3.96
C ILE A 16 -1.05 -3.09 2.45
N GLY A 17 -0.72 -1.94 1.92
CA GLY A 17 -0.82 -1.65 0.49
C GLY A 17 0.54 -1.65 -0.21
N LEU A 18 0.54 -1.34 -1.50
CA LEU A 18 1.76 -1.16 -2.31
C LEU A 18 2.71 -0.11 -1.72
N GLY A 19 2.17 0.91 -1.06
CA GLY A 19 2.94 1.92 -0.37
C GLY A 19 3.87 1.33 0.69
N ASN A 20 3.37 0.42 1.50
CA ASN A 20 4.13 -0.16 2.62
C ASN A 20 5.20 -1.15 2.15
N VAL A 21 4.93 -1.92 1.09
CA VAL A 21 5.82 -2.98 0.63
C VAL A 21 6.86 -2.47 -0.36
N TRP A 22 6.51 -1.47 -1.16
CA TRP A 22 7.38 -0.95 -2.22
C TRP A 22 7.89 0.46 -1.92
N ARG A 23 6.97 1.44 -1.77
CA ARG A 23 7.35 2.86 -1.67
C ARG A 23 8.05 3.19 -0.36
N PHE A 24 7.54 2.71 0.76
CA PHE A 24 8.07 3.05 2.08
C PHE A 24 9.53 2.56 2.28
N PRO A 25 9.92 1.30 1.96
CA PRO A 25 11.30 0.87 2.05
C PRO A 25 12.24 1.67 1.15
N PHE A 26 11.79 1.99 -0.07
CA PHE A 26 12.57 2.80 -1.01
C PHE A 26 12.83 4.21 -0.47
N ILE A 27 11.79 4.90 -0.01
CA ILE A 27 11.89 6.25 0.54
C ILE A 27 12.71 6.25 1.84
N THR A 28 12.55 5.24 2.69
CA THR A 28 13.36 5.06 3.91
C THR A 28 14.84 4.94 3.56
N GLY A 29 15.16 4.17 2.53
CA GLY A 29 16.54 4.05 2.03
C GLY A 29 17.11 5.36 1.47
N LEU A 30 16.26 6.18 0.84
CA LEU A 30 16.66 7.45 0.23
C LEU A 30 16.87 8.57 1.27
N TYR A 31 16.01 8.68 2.26
CA TYR A 31 15.94 9.85 3.16
C TYR A 31 16.53 9.63 4.57
N GLY A 32 17.48 8.73 4.75
CA GLY A 32 18.27 8.63 5.97
C GLY A 32 17.87 7.52 6.95
N GLY A 33 17.16 6.49 6.47
CA GLY A 33 16.92 5.25 7.24
C GLY A 33 16.09 5.47 8.50
N ALA A 34 16.67 5.08 9.66
CA ALA A 34 15.99 5.17 10.96
C ALA A 34 15.48 6.56 11.31
N SER A 35 16.22 7.62 10.95
CA SER A 35 15.81 9.00 11.23
C SER A 35 14.53 9.40 10.48
N PHE A 36 14.41 8.98 9.20
CA PHE A 36 13.18 9.15 8.43
C PHE A 36 12.02 8.40 9.07
N VAL A 37 12.24 7.14 9.50
CA VAL A 37 11.19 6.34 10.16
C VAL A 37 10.70 6.99 11.44
N LEU A 38 11.58 7.59 12.25
CA LEU A 38 11.19 8.33 13.45
C LEU A 38 10.31 9.54 13.13
N ILE A 39 10.68 10.32 12.12
CA ILE A 39 9.88 11.48 11.67
C ILE A 39 8.51 10.99 11.19
N TYR A 40 8.48 9.93 10.38
CA TYR A 40 7.23 9.31 9.92
C TYR A 40 6.35 8.85 11.08
N LEU A 41 6.92 8.17 12.10
CA LEU A 41 6.17 7.75 13.28
C LEU A 41 5.61 8.92 14.08
N CYS A 42 6.33 10.05 14.17
CA CYS A 42 5.79 11.27 14.77
C CYS A 42 4.54 11.76 14.02
N PHE A 43 4.59 11.82 12.68
CA PHE A 43 3.42 12.21 11.89
C PHE A 43 2.27 11.19 11.99
N LEU A 44 2.60 9.90 12.02
CA LEU A 44 1.60 8.85 12.21
C LEU A 44 0.85 9.02 13.53
N LEU A 45 1.55 9.36 14.61
CA LEU A 45 0.93 9.58 15.92
C LEU A 45 0.17 10.91 15.99
N LEU A 46 0.74 11.97 15.43
CA LEU A 46 0.17 13.32 15.52
C LEU A 46 -1.01 13.54 14.57
N LEU A 47 -0.95 13.00 13.37
CA LEU A 47 -1.96 13.18 12.34
C LEU A 47 -2.75 11.89 12.07
N GLY A 48 -2.09 10.78 11.89
CA GLY A 48 -2.73 9.52 11.51
C GLY A 48 -3.66 8.99 12.59
N LEU A 49 -3.23 8.99 13.84
CA LEU A 49 -4.05 8.47 14.95
C LEU A 49 -5.33 9.29 15.19
N PRO A 50 -5.31 10.64 15.26
CA PRO A 50 -6.55 11.42 15.36
C PRO A 50 -7.50 11.24 14.17
N ILE A 51 -6.97 11.17 12.95
CA ILE A 51 -7.79 10.93 11.75
C ILE A 51 -8.46 9.56 11.84
N MET A 52 -7.72 8.52 12.18
CA MET A 52 -8.25 7.15 12.34
C MET A 52 -9.33 7.08 13.41
N VAL A 53 -9.14 7.75 14.55
CA VAL A 53 -10.16 7.83 15.60
C VAL A 53 -11.42 8.52 15.11
N ALA A 54 -11.29 9.61 14.36
CA ALA A 54 -12.43 10.33 13.76
C ALA A 54 -13.18 9.45 12.74
N GLU A 55 -12.46 8.75 11.88
CA GLU A 55 -13.07 7.81 10.91
C GLU A 55 -13.83 6.68 11.59
N PHE A 56 -13.25 6.08 12.63
CA PHE A 56 -13.94 5.05 13.42
C PHE A 56 -15.17 5.61 14.15
N ALA A 57 -15.11 6.83 14.68
CA ALA A 57 -16.25 7.47 15.33
C ALA A 57 -17.41 7.67 14.34
N VAL A 58 -17.12 8.20 13.15
CA VAL A 58 -18.12 8.40 12.08
C VAL A 58 -18.67 7.05 11.59
N GLY A 59 -17.82 6.08 11.32
CA GLY A 59 -18.23 4.76 10.87
C GLY A 59 -19.11 4.04 11.89
N ARG A 60 -18.77 4.13 13.18
CA ARG A 60 -19.51 3.51 14.29
C ARG A 60 -20.86 4.20 14.55
N ALA A 61 -20.89 5.53 14.45
CA ALA A 61 -22.11 6.32 14.69
C ALA A 61 -23.12 6.15 13.56
N SER A 62 -22.66 6.12 12.30
CA SER A 62 -23.53 6.02 11.13
C SER A 62 -24.01 4.60 10.82
N VAL A 63 -23.17 3.59 11.08
CA VAL A 63 -23.38 2.19 10.65
C VAL A 63 -23.68 2.09 9.13
N ARG A 64 -23.09 3.01 8.36
CA ARG A 64 -23.29 3.13 6.91
C ARG A 64 -21.94 3.18 6.19
N SER A 65 -21.97 3.06 4.86
CA SER A 65 -20.78 3.28 4.04
C SER A 65 -20.33 4.75 4.12
N ALA A 66 -19.06 5.03 3.82
CA ALA A 66 -18.50 6.38 3.83
C ALA A 66 -19.35 7.38 3.00
N ALA A 67 -19.92 6.92 1.87
CA ALA A 67 -20.78 7.74 1.03
C ALA A 67 -22.13 8.13 1.68
N LYS A 68 -22.63 7.33 2.64
CA LYS A 68 -23.93 7.56 3.28
C LYS A 68 -23.81 7.95 4.76
N SER A 69 -22.61 8.00 5.32
CA SER A 69 -22.41 8.29 6.74
C SER A 69 -22.93 9.67 7.11
N PHE A 70 -22.62 10.66 6.31
CA PHE A 70 -23.04 12.04 6.57
C PHE A 70 -24.51 12.31 6.25
N ASP A 71 -25.13 11.54 5.37
CA ASP A 71 -26.58 11.63 5.14
C ASP A 71 -27.38 11.30 6.43
N VAL A 72 -26.79 10.50 7.34
CA VAL A 72 -27.42 10.09 8.62
C VAL A 72 -26.99 10.97 9.79
N LEU A 73 -25.71 11.43 9.78
CA LEU A 73 -25.12 12.15 10.90
C LEU A 73 -25.24 13.67 10.77
N GLU A 74 -25.68 14.17 9.62
CA GLU A 74 -25.72 15.58 9.32
C GLU A 74 -26.74 16.32 10.21
N PRO A 75 -26.32 17.41 10.90
CA PRO A 75 -27.24 18.31 11.59
C PRO A 75 -28.14 19.04 10.58
N ALA A 76 -29.39 19.29 10.97
CA ALA A 76 -30.34 20.01 10.14
C ALA A 76 -29.78 21.38 9.69
N GLY A 77 -29.87 21.64 8.38
CA GLY A 77 -29.39 22.91 7.79
C GLY A 77 -27.91 22.93 7.36
N THR A 78 -27.16 21.84 7.53
CA THR A 78 -25.80 21.73 7.04
C THR A 78 -25.73 21.03 5.68
N LYS A 79 -24.58 20.99 5.05
CA LYS A 79 -24.37 20.40 3.70
C LYS A 79 -23.31 19.32 3.69
N TRP A 80 -23.11 18.62 4.80
CA TRP A 80 -22.10 17.56 4.91
C TRP A 80 -22.39 16.37 4.02
N HIS A 81 -23.65 16.13 3.62
CA HIS A 81 -24.01 15.11 2.65
C HIS A 81 -23.30 15.28 1.30
N LEU A 82 -22.83 16.48 0.95
CA LEU A 82 -22.05 16.72 -0.28
C LEU A 82 -20.69 16.03 -0.27
N TYR A 83 -20.15 15.68 0.91
CA TYR A 83 -18.88 14.96 1.05
C TYR A 83 -18.87 13.64 0.27
N LYS A 84 -20.04 12.99 0.11
CA LYS A 84 -20.18 11.75 -0.65
C LYS A 84 -19.63 11.84 -2.08
N TYR A 85 -19.80 12.97 -2.75
CA TYR A 85 -19.32 13.15 -4.12
C TYR A 85 -17.79 13.17 -4.16
N GLY A 86 -17.15 13.86 -3.22
CA GLY A 86 -15.70 13.87 -3.08
C GLY A 86 -15.15 12.49 -2.70
N ALA A 87 -15.80 11.80 -1.77
CA ALA A 87 -15.41 10.45 -1.36
C ALA A 87 -15.52 9.44 -2.52
N ILE A 88 -16.60 9.49 -3.31
CA ILE A 88 -16.77 8.61 -4.47
C ILE A 88 -15.73 8.93 -5.55
N ALA A 89 -15.54 10.21 -5.88
CA ALA A 89 -14.54 10.63 -6.86
C ALA A 89 -13.12 10.20 -6.46
N GLY A 90 -12.74 10.41 -5.19
CA GLY A 90 -11.47 9.96 -4.65
C GLY A 90 -11.26 8.45 -4.77
N ASN A 91 -12.28 7.66 -4.42
CA ASN A 91 -12.23 6.20 -4.56
C ASN A 91 -12.10 5.76 -6.03
N VAL A 92 -12.80 6.41 -6.97
CA VAL A 92 -12.67 6.10 -8.40
C VAL A 92 -11.25 6.38 -8.89
N LEU A 93 -10.68 7.56 -8.57
CA LEU A 93 -9.31 7.90 -8.93
C LEU A 93 -8.29 6.93 -8.32
N LEU A 94 -8.49 6.56 -7.06
CA LEU A 94 -7.65 5.59 -6.37
C LEU A 94 -7.70 4.23 -7.07
N MET A 95 -8.89 3.75 -7.42
CA MET A 95 -9.05 2.47 -8.12
C MET A 95 -8.42 2.48 -9.51
N MET A 96 -8.51 3.59 -10.25
CA MET A 96 -7.82 3.73 -11.54
C MET A 96 -6.31 3.56 -11.40
N PHE A 97 -5.71 4.19 -10.38
CA PHE A 97 -4.29 4.04 -10.08
C PHE A 97 -3.94 2.61 -9.67
N TYR A 98 -4.66 2.04 -8.70
CA TYR A 98 -4.35 0.71 -8.17
C TYR A 98 -4.51 -0.41 -9.19
N THR A 99 -5.53 -0.36 -10.04
CA THR A 99 -5.72 -1.37 -11.09
C THR A 99 -4.61 -1.34 -12.13
N THR A 100 -4.14 -0.13 -12.50
CA THR A 100 -3.01 0.03 -13.42
C THR A 100 -1.72 -0.54 -12.82
N VAL A 101 -1.37 -0.15 -11.60
CA VAL A 101 -0.16 -0.64 -10.91
C VAL A 101 -0.22 -2.15 -10.66
N SER A 102 -1.39 -2.67 -10.30
CA SER A 102 -1.58 -4.13 -10.15
C SER A 102 -1.38 -4.87 -11.47
N GLY A 103 -1.78 -4.26 -12.60
CA GLY A 103 -1.49 -4.79 -13.94
C GLY A 103 0.01 -4.86 -14.22
N TRP A 104 0.78 -3.82 -13.84
CA TRP A 104 2.25 -3.86 -13.93
C TRP A 104 2.85 -4.96 -13.07
N MET A 105 2.38 -5.14 -11.84
CA MET A 105 2.84 -6.19 -10.94
C MET A 105 2.58 -7.58 -11.53
N LEU A 106 1.43 -7.81 -12.16
CA LEU A 106 1.11 -9.05 -12.84
C LEU A 106 2.06 -9.32 -14.01
N TYR A 107 2.37 -8.31 -14.80
CA TYR A 107 3.34 -8.41 -15.89
C TYR A 107 4.74 -8.77 -15.38
N TYR A 108 5.21 -8.10 -14.32
CA TYR A 108 6.50 -8.39 -13.71
C TYR A 108 6.55 -9.78 -13.10
N PHE A 109 5.47 -10.21 -12.46
CA PHE A 109 5.36 -11.57 -11.94
C PHE A 109 5.53 -12.60 -13.07
N TYR A 110 4.83 -12.42 -14.18
CA TYR A 110 4.96 -13.28 -15.35
C TYR A 110 6.39 -13.26 -15.89
N LYS A 111 6.98 -12.08 -16.10
CA LYS A 111 8.36 -11.95 -16.60
C LYS A 111 9.39 -12.63 -15.68
N MET A 112 9.23 -12.50 -14.37
CA MET A 112 10.10 -13.20 -13.40
C MET A 112 9.92 -14.71 -13.48
N ALA A 113 8.68 -15.19 -13.57
CA ALA A 113 8.38 -16.63 -13.64
C ALA A 113 8.98 -17.30 -14.88
N VAL A 114 9.05 -16.61 -16.01
CA VAL A 114 9.68 -17.11 -17.24
C VAL A 114 11.16 -16.78 -17.37
N GLY A 115 11.79 -16.23 -16.32
CA GLY A 115 13.23 -15.92 -16.34
C GLY A 115 13.60 -14.71 -17.20
N GLY A 116 12.64 -13.84 -17.55
CA GLY A 116 12.84 -12.69 -18.44
C GLY A 116 13.77 -11.59 -17.92
N PHE A 117 14.26 -11.71 -16.70
CA PHE A 117 15.25 -10.78 -16.10
C PHE A 117 16.64 -11.42 -15.96
N VAL A 118 16.80 -12.68 -16.32
CA VAL A 118 18.09 -13.38 -16.19
C VAL A 118 19.11 -12.76 -17.16
N GLY A 119 20.25 -12.35 -16.62
CA GLY A 119 21.34 -11.74 -17.40
C GLY A 119 21.14 -10.26 -17.75
N LEU A 120 20.08 -9.60 -17.26
CA LEU A 120 19.90 -8.17 -17.45
C LEU A 120 20.64 -7.39 -16.35
N ASP A 121 21.28 -6.31 -16.74
CA ASP A 121 21.80 -5.29 -15.83
C ASP A 121 20.68 -4.34 -15.36
N ALA A 122 20.99 -3.41 -14.46
CA ALA A 122 20.03 -2.43 -13.93
C ALA A 122 19.38 -1.59 -15.03
N LYS A 123 20.11 -1.29 -16.11
CA LYS A 123 19.64 -0.54 -17.27
C LYS A 123 18.66 -1.38 -18.11
N GLY A 124 18.98 -2.66 -18.30
CA GLY A 124 18.12 -3.63 -18.98
C GLY A 124 16.76 -3.80 -18.27
N VAL A 125 16.78 -3.92 -16.94
CA VAL A 125 15.55 -3.99 -16.13
C VAL A 125 14.73 -2.69 -16.28
N GLY A 126 15.36 -1.52 -16.27
CA GLY A 126 14.69 -0.25 -16.54
C GLY A 126 14.04 -0.18 -17.92
N ASN A 127 14.71 -0.71 -18.95
CA ASN A 127 14.17 -0.78 -20.31
C ASN A 127 12.94 -1.68 -20.42
N VAL A 128 12.86 -2.75 -19.63
CA VAL A 128 11.65 -3.61 -19.58
C VAL A 128 10.44 -2.81 -19.10
N PHE A 129 10.60 -1.93 -18.12
CA PHE A 129 9.52 -1.05 -17.69
C PHE A 129 9.16 -0.02 -18.76
N GLY A 130 10.15 0.61 -19.38
CA GLY A 130 9.92 1.54 -20.49
C GLY A 130 9.19 0.89 -21.66
N SER A 131 9.52 -0.35 -22.03
CA SER A 131 8.83 -1.09 -23.08
C SER A 131 7.38 -1.41 -22.71
N LEU A 132 7.11 -1.76 -21.44
CA LEU A 132 5.75 -1.97 -20.96
C LEU A 132 4.90 -0.69 -21.06
N LEU A 133 5.45 0.46 -20.68
CA LEU A 133 4.73 1.74 -20.78
C LEU A 133 4.40 2.15 -22.21
N ASN A 134 5.20 1.70 -23.17
CA ASN A 134 4.97 1.95 -24.60
C ASN A 134 4.09 0.89 -25.29
N ASP A 135 3.65 -0.14 -24.56
CA ASP A 135 2.74 -1.18 -25.05
C ASP A 135 1.37 -1.10 -24.35
N PRO A 136 0.45 -0.27 -24.87
CA PRO A 136 -0.87 -0.07 -24.27
C PRO A 136 -1.73 -1.34 -24.29
N VAL A 137 -1.49 -2.26 -25.24
CA VAL A 137 -2.26 -3.51 -25.37
C VAL A 137 -1.92 -4.44 -24.22
N THR A 138 -0.63 -4.65 -23.96
CA THR A 138 -0.17 -5.49 -22.84
C THR A 138 -0.57 -4.86 -21.50
N MET A 139 -0.46 -3.54 -21.36
CA MET A 139 -0.92 -2.84 -20.14
C MET A 139 -2.41 -3.03 -19.89
N ALA A 140 -3.24 -2.75 -20.90
CA ALA A 140 -4.69 -2.90 -20.79
C ALA A 140 -5.10 -4.35 -20.53
N GLY A 141 -4.47 -5.32 -21.20
CA GLY A 141 -4.72 -6.74 -21.01
C GLY A 141 -4.48 -7.19 -19.57
N ASN A 142 -3.33 -6.84 -19.00
CA ASN A 142 -3.02 -7.16 -17.60
C ASN A 142 -3.97 -6.46 -16.61
N MET A 143 -4.31 -5.20 -16.86
CA MET A 143 -5.28 -4.46 -16.04
C MET A 143 -6.66 -5.12 -16.07
N ILE A 144 -7.15 -5.53 -17.25
CA ILE A 144 -8.43 -6.22 -17.40
C ILE A 144 -8.44 -7.54 -16.65
N ILE A 145 -7.36 -8.33 -16.69
CA ILE A 145 -7.24 -9.58 -15.92
C ILE A 145 -7.39 -9.31 -14.42
N ILE A 146 -6.71 -8.27 -13.89
CA ILE A 146 -6.82 -7.88 -12.48
C ILE A 146 -8.27 -7.46 -12.14
N VAL A 147 -8.86 -6.60 -12.95
CA VAL A 147 -10.24 -6.11 -12.73
C VAL A 147 -11.23 -7.28 -12.72
N LEU A 148 -11.16 -8.18 -13.70
CA LEU A 148 -12.02 -9.36 -13.76
C LEU A 148 -11.81 -10.29 -12.56
N SER A 149 -10.55 -10.48 -12.12
CA SER A 149 -10.24 -11.26 -10.92
C SER A 149 -10.87 -10.64 -9.66
N CYS A 150 -10.75 -9.32 -9.49
CA CYS A 150 -11.38 -8.60 -8.38
C CYS A 150 -12.91 -8.72 -8.40
N PHE A 151 -13.54 -8.55 -9.58
CA PHE A 151 -14.98 -8.76 -9.73
C PHE A 151 -15.38 -10.21 -9.42
N GLY A 152 -14.62 -11.20 -9.85
CA GLY A 152 -14.83 -12.61 -9.53
C GLY A 152 -14.82 -12.87 -8.02
N VAL A 153 -13.85 -12.28 -7.30
CA VAL A 153 -13.77 -12.36 -5.84
C VAL A 153 -14.99 -11.68 -5.17
N CYS A 154 -15.37 -10.50 -5.65
CA CYS A 154 -16.52 -9.78 -5.12
C CYS A 154 -17.85 -10.53 -5.39
N TYR A 155 -17.95 -11.20 -6.54
CA TYR A 155 -19.12 -12.02 -6.90
C TYR A 155 -19.37 -13.18 -5.93
N LEU A 156 -18.30 -13.77 -5.37
CA LEU A 156 -18.38 -14.81 -4.34
C LEU A 156 -18.89 -14.27 -2.99
N GLY A 157 -19.03 -12.95 -2.86
CA GLY A 157 -19.50 -12.28 -1.66
C GLY A 157 -18.41 -12.00 -0.62
N VAL A 158 -18.76 -11.20 0.39
CA VAL A 158 -17.80 -10.69 1.38
C VAL A 158 -17.19 -11.82 2.22
N LYS A 159 -18.00 -12.75 2.74
CA LYS A 159 -17.50 -13.81 3.64
C LYS A 159 -16.76 -14.92 2.88
N ALA A 160 -17.32 -15.41 1.79
CA ALA A 160 -16.75 -16.55 1.05
C ALA A 160 -15.63 -16.11 0.09
N GLY A 161 -15.77 -14.95 -0.52
CA GLY A 161 -14.80 -14.39 -1.45
C GLY A 161 -13.76 -13.53 -0.74
N VAL A 162 -14.10 -12.30 -0.40
CA VAL A 162 -13.14 -11.31 0.07
C VAL A 162 -12.46 -11.74 1.37
N GLU A 163 -13.21 -12.15 2.40
CA GLU A 163 -12.62 -12.54 3.70
C GLU A 163 -11.67 -13.73 3.57
N ARG A 164 -12.09 -14.78 2.88
CA ARG A 164 -11.32 -16.02 2.75
C ARG A 164 -10.06 -15.82 1.92
N ILE A 165 -10.17 -15.14 0.78
CA ILE A 165 -9.04 -14.89 -0.11
C ILE A 165 -8.04 -13.94 0.54
N THR A 166 -8.49 -12.82 1.09
CA THR A 166 -7.63 -11.85 1.77
C THR A 166 -6.86 -12.51 2.94
N LYS A 167 -7.55 -13.31 3.75
CA LYS A 167 -6.90 -14.03 4.86
C LYS A 167 -5.75 -14.93 4.38
N ASN A 168 -5.98 -15.70 3.31
CA ASN A 168 -4.96 -16.60 2.78
C ASN A 168 -3.81 -15.82 2.13
N MET A 169 -4.13 -14.77 1.36
CA MET A 169 -3.12 -13.91 0.74
C MET A 169 -2.25 -13.19 1.78
N MET A 170 -2.87 -12.70 2.86
CA MET A 170 -2.13 -12.07 3.96
C MET A 170 -1.23 -13.05 4.71
N ALA A 171 -1.67 -14.28 4.93
CA ALA A 171 -0.82 -15.30 5.54
C ALA A 171 0.38 -15.63 4.64
N CYS A 172 0.18 -15.77 3.32
CA CYS A 172 1.26 -15.96 2.36
C CYS A 172 2.21 -14.75 2.32
N LEU A 173 1.69 -13.52 2.34
CA LEU A 173 2.51 -12.31 2.34
C LEU A 173 3.39 -12.24 3.59
N LEU A 174 2.82 -12.49 4.78
CA LEU A 174 3.58 -12.52 6.02
C LEU A 174 4.69 -13.58 6.01
N LEU A 175 4.39 -14.77 5.50
CA LEU A 175 5.39 -15.83 5.35
C LEU A 175 6.52 -15.42 4.41
N LEU A 176 6.19 -14.85 3.25
CA LEU A 176 7.18 -14.33 2.29
C LEU A 176 8.04 -13.23 2.90
N MET A 177 7.44 -12.30 3.64
CA MET A 177 8.18 -11.24 4.32
C MET A 177 9.15 -11.81 5.35
N LEU A 178 8.75 -12.82 6.13
CA LEU A 178 9.63 -13.49 7.09
C LEU A 178 10.80 -14.19 6.39
N ILE A 179 10.54 -14.92 5.30
CA ILE A 179 11.59 -15.57 4.51
C ILE A 179 12.59 -14.54 3.97
N LEU A 180 12.07 -13.44 3.40
CA LEU A 180 12.92 -12.36 2.86
C LEU A 180 13.73 -11.66 3.97
N ALA A 181 13.13 -11.43 5.14
CA ALA A 181 13.82 -10.84 6.28
C ALA A 181 14.95 -11.73 6.77
N ILE A 182 14.69 -13.03 6.94
CA ILE A 182 15.72 -14.01 7.34
C ILE A 182 16.84 -14.05 6.29
N ASN A 183 16.49 -14.16 5.01
CA ASN A 183 17.47 -14.16 3.94
C ASN A 183 18.30 -12.87 3.91
N SER A 184 17.69 -11.70 4.12
CA SER A 184 18.37 -10.41 4.14
C SER A 184 19.38 -10.31 5.29
N ILE A 185 19.09 -10.90 6.45
CA ILE A 185 20.02 -10.93 7.60
C ILE A 185 21.23 -11.84 7.33
N THR A 186 21.08 -12.87 6.52
CA THR A 186 22.16 -13.81 6.18
C THR A 186 23.09 -13.30 5.09
N LEU A 187 22.76 -12.21 4.40
CA LEU A 187 23.58 -11.64 3.33
C LEU A 187 24.87 -11.00 3.90
N PRO A 188 26.00 -11.06 3.15
CA PRO A 188 27.20 -10.35 3.52
C PRO A 188 26.90 -8.84 3.61
N ASN A 189 27.45 -8.18 4.64
CA ASN A 189 27.22 -6.77 4.98
C ASN A 189 25.81 -6.41 5.48
N SER A 190 24.97 -7.37 5.83
CA SER A 190 23.62 -7.14 6.41
C SER A 190 23.67 -6.25 7.67
N ALA A 191 24.73 -6.35 8.48
CA ALA A 191 24.93 -5.53 9.68
C ALA A 191 24.95 -4.02 9.35
N ALA A 192 25.54 -3.61 8.23
CA ALA A 192 25.53 -2.22 7.80
C ALA A 192 24.12 -1.73 7.43
N GLY A 193 23.34 -2.56 6.73
CA GLY A 193 21.95 -2.29 6.40
C GLY A 193 21.06 -2.22 7.65
N LEU A 194 21.23 -3.14 8.59
CA LEU A 194 20.50 -3.12 9.87
C LEU A 194 20.85 -1.88 10.70
N LYS A 195 22.13 -1.51 10.76
CA LYS A 195 22.56 -0.28 11.43
C LYS A 195 21.94 0.96 10.79
N TYR A 196 21.88 1.01 9.45
CA TYR A 196 21.26 2.10 8.73
C TYR A 196 19.76 2.24 9.06
N TYR A 197 19.05 1.12 9.17
CA TYR A 197 17.62 1.08 9.41
C TYR A 197 17.21 1.21 10.87
N LEU A 198 18.07 0.79 11.82
CA LEU A 198 17.76 0.76 13.26
C LEU A 198 18.41 1.90 14.04
N TYR A 199 19.53 2.43 13.56
CA TYR A 199 20.26 3.47 14.27
C TYR A 199 20.04 4.84 13.63
N PRO A 200 19.32 5.77 14.33
CA PRO A 200 19.00 7.08 13.76
C PRO A 200 20.25 7.96 13.66
N ASP A 201 20.47 8.53 12.50
CA ASP A 201 21.50 9.51 12.20
C ASP A 201 20.87 10.73 11.53
N PHE A 202 20.67 11.77 12.31
CA PHE A 202 20.00 12.99 11.83
C PHE A 202 20.87 13.82 10.87
N ASN A 203 22.21 13.60 10.83
CA ASN A 203 23.06 14.29 9.86
C ASN A 203 22.65 13.96 8.44
N ARG A 204 22.24 12.70 8.17
CA ARG A 204 21.75 12.27 6.85
C ARG A 204 20.45 12.99 6.44
N VAL A 205 19.57 13.29 7.40
CA VAL A 205 18.38 14.08 7.15
C VAL A 205 18.73 15.51 6.74
N LEU A 206 19.77 16.08 7.35
CA LEU A 206 20.27 17.42 7.01
C LEU A 206 20.87 17.46 5.60
N GLU A 207 21.59 16.42 5.20
CA GLU A 207 22.19 16.29 3.86
C GLU A 207 21.12 16.30 2.74
N HIS A 208 19.98 15.66 2.97
CA HIS A 208 18.86 15.61 2.01
C HIS A 208 17.90 16.82 2.09
N GLY A 209 18.07 17.67 3.11
CA GLY A 209 17.20 18.80 3.37
C GLY A 209 15.97 18.41 4.21
N ILE A 210 15.86 19.00 5.41
CA ILE A 210 14.77 18.71 6.36
C ILE A 210 13.39 18.85 5.72
N ARG A 211 13.21 19.86 4.87
CA ARG A 211 11.92 20.13 4.22
C ARG A 211 11.48 18.95 3.34
N GLU A 212 12.37 18.42 2.52
CA GLU A 212 12.07 17.30 1.62
C GLU A 212 11.74 16.03 2.39
N VAL A 213 12.54 15.74 3.43
CA VAL A 213 12.33 14.58 4.31
C VAL A 213 10.98 14.67 5.04
N VAL A 214 10.64 15.86 5.56
CA VAL A 214 9.35 16.10 6.22
C VAL A 214 8.17 15.91 5.25
N PHE A 215 8.24 16.49 4.04
CA PHE A 215 7.18 16.28 3.05
C PHE A 215 7.07 14.82 2.60
N ALA A 216 8.20 14.13 2.44
CA ALA A 216 8.19 12.70 2.13
C ALA A 216 7.61 11.83 3.26
N ALA A 217 7.78 12.26 4.52
CA ALA A 217 7.23 11.56 5.69
C ALA A 217 5.73 11.85 5.93
N MET A 218 5.22 12.97 5.41
CA MET A 218 3.81 13.33 5.49
C MET A 218 2.96 12.69 4.39
N GLY A 219 3.53 12.38 3.22
CA GLY A 219 2.87 11.80 2.04
C GLY A 219 3.00 10.32 1.93
#